data_0850557b68fb3f183c802a784696cd5a
#
_entry.id   0850557b68fb3f183c802a784696cd5a
#
_cell.length_a   1.000
_cell.length_b   1.000
_cell.length_c   1.000
_cell.angle_alpha   90.00
_cell.angle_beta   90.00
_cell.angle_gamma   90.00
#
_symmetry.space_group_name_H-M   'P 1'
#
loop_
_entity.id
_entity.type
_entity.pdbx_description
1 polymer ?
#
loop_
_entity_poly.entity_id
_entity_poly.type
_entity_poly.pdbx_seq_one_letter_code
_entity_poly.pdbx_strand_id
1 'polypeptide(L)'
;GNECETYAELKLGQEVWKEGDKSFYFDTNVAYSVAQQNDWEATDPAFREANVQGKNLIEWLPGSTIWAGKRFYQRHDVHMIDFYYWDISGPGAGIENVDLGFGKLSLAATRSQEAGGSYIFTSNDIYHDFKDTANDVFDVRLAQMEINPGGTLELGVDYGRANKTDGYSFADGASKDGWMFTAEHTQSMLKGYNKFVLQYAMDSMTTQGKGLSQGSYGSSSFTITNPDGTTTNY
;
A
#
# COMPACT_ATOMS: atom_id res chain seq x y z
N GLY A 1 7.32 14.59 -17.93
CA GLY A 1 8.63 14.19 -18.32
C GLY A 1 8.73 13.72 -19.75
N ASN A 2 9.92 13.47 -20.17
CA ASN A 2 10.25 12.91 -21.48
C ASN A 2 10.62 11.42 -21.31
N GLU A 3 9.82 10.71 -20.52
CA GLU A 3 10.04 9.30 -20.32
C GLU A 3 9.52 8.53 -21.53
N CYS A 4 10.40 7.80 -22.19
CA CYS A 4 10.00 6.80 -23.17
C CYS A 4 9.84 5.49 -22.41
N GLU A 5 8.61 5.16 -22.03
CA GLU A 5 8.27 3.90 -21.41
C GLU A 5 6.96 3.35 -21.97
N THR A 6 6.80 2.07 -21.90
CA THR A 6 5.51 1.42 -22.10
C THR A 6 5.07 0.82 -20.78
N TYR A 7 3.90 1.25 -20.30
CA TYR A 7 3.22 0.65 -19.17
C TYR A 7 1.88 0.08 -19.63
N ALA A 8 1.61 -1.16 -19.30
CA ALA A 8 0.35 -1.83 -19.64
C ALA A 8 -0.11 -2.71 -18.48
N GLU A 9 -1.40 -2.71 -18.21
CA GLU A 9 -2.04 -3.62 -17.26
C GLU A 9 -3.13 -4.43 -17.95
N LEU A 10 -3.14 -5.74 -17.69
CA LEU A 10 -4.23 -6.63 -18.05
C LEU A 10 -4.96 -7.05 -16.79
N LYS A 11 -6.17 -6.50 -16.59
CA LYS A 11 -7.03 -6.86 -15.48
C LYS A 11 -8.14 -7.77 -15.96
N LEU A 12 -8.25 -8.95 -15.33
CA LEU A 12 -9.27 -9.94 -15.58
C LEU A 12 -10.02 -10.23 -14.29
N GLY A 13 -11.33 -10.28 -14.38
CA GLY A 13 -12.17 -10.60 -13.24
C GLY A 13 -13.40 -11.38 -13.68
N GLN A 14 -13.87 -12.29 -12.83
CA GLN A 14 -15.05 -13.09 -13.09
C GLN A 14 -15.83 -13.42 -11.83
N GLU A 15 -17.16 -13.28 -11.91
CA GLU A 15 -18.07 -13.88 -10.95
C GLU A 15 -18.10 -15.40 -11.22
N VAL A 16 -17.54 -16.17 -10.30
CA VAL A 16 -17.38 -17.63 -10.46
C VAL A 16 -18.55 -18.39 -9.85
N TRP A 17 -19.31 -17.76 -8.99
CA TRP A 17 -20.50 -18.32 -8.39
C TRP A 17 -21.45 -17.21 -7.93
N LYS A 18 -22.76 -17.48 -8.07
CA LYS A 18 -23.83 -16.59 -7.59
C LYS A 18 -25.06 -17.37 -7.16
N GLU A 19 -25.62 -17.01 -6.02
CA GLU A 19 -26.89 -17.52 -5.52
C GLU A 19 -27.63 -16.41 -4.77
N GLY A 20 -28.72 -15.93 -5.34
CA GLY A 20 -29.43 -14.76 -4.82
C GLY A 20 -28.56 -13.51 -4.82
N ASP A 21 -28.33 -12.96 -3.65
CA ASP A 21 -27.46 -11.79 -3.41
C ASP A 21 -26.03 -12.18 -2.97
N LYS A 22 -25.77 -13.48 -2.80
CA LYS A 22 -24.45 -14.03 -2.46
C LYS A 22 -23.66 -14.28 -3.73
N SER A 23 -22.38 -13.91 -3.74
CA SER A 23 -21.50 -14.21 -4.88
C SER A 23 -20.04 -14.41 -4.49
N PHE A 24 -19.33 -15.16 -5.33
CA PHE A 24 -17.88 -15.22 -5.34
C PHE A 24 -17.33 -14.61 -6.63
N TYR A 25 -16.33 -13.77 -6.47
CA TYR A 25 -15.63 -13.11 -7.56
C TYR A 25 -14.13 -13.40 -7.45
N PHE A 26 -13.51 -13.70 -8.60
CA PHE A 26 -12.06 -13.80 -8.74
C PHE A 26 -11.55 -12.62 -9.53
N ASP A 27 -10.43 -12.04 -9.10
CA ASP A 27 -9.80 -10.90 -9.75
C ASP A 27 -8.29 -11.10 -9.87
N THR A 28 -7.73 -10.75 -11.04
CA THR A 28 -6.29 -10.78 -11.28
C THR A 28 -5.85 -9.61 -12.13
N ASN A 29 -4.65 -9.10 -11.87
CA ASN A 29 -4.04 -8.01 -12.60
C ASN A 29 -2.57 -8.32 -12.85
N VAL A 30 -2.17 -8.28 -14.11
CA VAL A 30 -0.79 -8.46 -14.56
C VAL A 30 -0.33 -7.19 -15.26
N ALA A 31 0.80 -6.66 -14.86
CA ALA A 31 1.37 -5.43 -15.40
C ALA A 31 2.71 -5.69 -16.10
N TYR A 32 2.98 -4.88 -17.10
CA TYR A 32 4.26 -4.76 -17.78
C TYR A 32 4.73 -3.33 -17.68
N SER A 33 6.00 -3.13 -17.38
CA SER A 33 6.66 -1.82 -17.45
C SER A 33 8.01 -1.98 -18.13
N VAL A 34 8.22 -1.24 -19.21
CA VAL A 34 9.42 -1.30 -20.03
C VAL A 34 9.86 0.12 -20.38
N ALA A 35 11.10 0.46 -20.05
CA ALA A 35 11.74 1.65 -20.55
C ALA A 35 12.15 1.42 -22.01
N GLN A 36 11.52 2.11 -22.94
CA GLN A 36 11.77 1.94 -24.38
C GLN A 36 13.06 2.63 -24.78
N GLN A 37 14.14 1.86 -24.83
CA GLN A 37 15.46 2.35 -25.27
C GLN A 37 15.82 1.88 -26.68
N ASN A 38 15.27 0.74 -27.11
CA ASN A 38 15.50 0.09 -28.39
C ASN A 38 14.20 -0.55 -28.90
N ASP A 39 14.28 -1.28 -29.99
CA ASP A 39 13.15 -2.01 -30.61
C ASP A 39 12.96 -3.43 -30.04
N TRP A 40 13.84 -3.88 -29.18
CA TRP A 40 13.80 -5.19 -28.55
C TRP A 40 14.13 -5.11 -27.07
N GLU A 41 13.11 -5.13 -26.23
CA GLU A 41 13.24 -5.06 -24.78
C GLU A 41 12.57 -6.24 -24.12
N ALA A 42 13.26 -6.80 -23.14
CA ALA A 42 12.72 -7.87 -22.31
C ALA A 42 12.26 -7.29 -20.97
N THR A 43 11.07 -7.68 -20.52
CA THR A 43 10.59 -7.39 -19.18
C THR A 43 9.81 -8.57 -18.62
N ASP A 44 9.90 -8.73 -17.31
CA ASP A 44 9.10 -9.71 -16.60
C ASP A 44 7.74 -9.13 -16.22
N PRO A 45 6.64 -9.88 -16.42
CA PRO A 45 5.33 -9.44 -15.98
C PRO A 45 5.24 -9.41 -14.47
N ALA A 46 4.69 -8.32 -13.92
CA ALA A 46 4.42 -8.18 -12.50
C ALA A 46 3.00 -8.64 -12.15
N PHE A 47 2.86 -9.63 -11.28
CA PHE A 47 1.58 -9.99 -10.70
C PHE A 47 1.16 -8.96 -9.66
N ARG A 48 0.27 -8.03 -10.05
CA ARG A 48 -0.18 -6.92 -9.21
C ARG A 48 -1.32 -7.34 -8.30
N GLU A 49 -2.28 -8.10 -8.82
CA GLU A 49 -3.42 -8.62 -8.06
C GLU A 49 -3.71 -10.07 -8.42
N ALA A 50 -4.08 -10.86 -7.41
CA ALA A 50 -4.67 -12.19 -7.53
C ALA A 50 -5.45 -12.47 -6.24
N ASN A 51 -6.77 -12.30 -6.26
CA ASN A 51 -7.60 -12.40 -5.07
C ASN A 51 -8.97 -12.99 -5.37
N VAL A 52 -9.61 -13.45 -4.31
CA VAL A 52 -11.00 -13.88 -4.29
C VAL A 52 -11.80 -12.99 -3.35
N GLN A 53 -13.03 -12.73 -3.70
CA GLN A 53 -13.96 -11.91 -2.94
C GLN A 53 -15.30 -12.64 -2.81
N GLY A 54 -15.82 -12.67 -1.60
CA GLY A 54 -17.13 -13.23 -1.29
C GLY A 54 -18.07 -12.18 -0.73
N LYS A 55 -19.13 -11.83 -1.48
CA LYS A 55 -20.11 -10.83 -1.09
C LYS A 55 -21.32 -11.48 -0.43
N ASN A 56 -21.84 -10.84 0.62
CA ASN A 56 -23.04 -11.28 1.36
C ASN A 56 -22.98 -12.72 1.90
N LEU A 57 -21.79 -13.27 2.14
CA LEU A 57 -21.64 -14.63 2.64
C LEU A 57 -21.97 -14.75 4.13
N ILE A 58 -21.87 -13.66 4.88
CA ILE A 58 -22.11 -13.59 6.31
C ILE A 58 -23.53 -13.03 6.53
N GLU A 59 -24.48 -13.89 6.89
CA GLU A 59 -25.90 -13.54 6.96
C GLU A 59 -26.23 -12.42 7.94
N TRP A 60 -25.50 -12.32 9.04
CA TRP A 60 -25.68 -11.26 10.03
C TRP A 60 -24.90 -9.97 9.74
N LEU A 61 -24.15 -9.92 8.64
CA LEU A 61 -23.45 -8.76 8.12
C LEU A 61 -23.82 -8.49 6.65
N PRO A 62 -25.08 -8.13 6.37
CA PRO A 62 -25.53 -7.93 5.00
C PRO A 62 -24.76 -6.79 4.33
N GLY A 63 -24.43 -6.97 3.06
CA GLY A 63 -23.64 -6.01 2.27
C GLY A 63 -22.13 -6.15 2.43
N SER A 64 -21.66 -6.90 3.43
CA SER A 64 -20.23 -7.08 3.64
C SER A 64 -19.59 -7.94 2.55
N THR A 65 -18.30 -7.70 2.33
CA THR A 65 -17.45 -8.48 1.41
C THR A 65 -16.24 -8.98 2.16
N ILE A 66 -16.04 -10.29 2.21
CA ILE A 66 -14.79 -10.88 2.65
C ILE A 66 -13.86 -11.07 1.46
N TRP A 67 -12.58 -10.94 1.67
CA TRP A 67 -11.60 -11.12 0.60
C TRP A 67 -10.32 -11.78 1.11
N ALA A 68 -9.61 -12.45 0.21
CA ALA A 68 -8.28 -12.99 0.47
C ALA A 68 -7.46 -13.03 -0.81
N GLY A 69 -6.15 -12.80 -0.68
CA GLY A 69 -5.20 -12.78 -1.79
C GLY A 69 -4.45 -11.46 -1.89
N LYS A 70 -3.74 -11.27 -2.99
CA LYS A 70 -3.01 -10.02 -3.28
C LYS A 70 -3.93 -9.05 -4.01
N ARG A 71 -4.13 -7.87 -3.46
CA ARG A 71 -4.98 -6.85 -4.10
C ARG A 71 -4.55 -5.42 -3.77
N PHE A 72 -5.04 -4.48 -4.57
CA PHE A 72 -5.05 -3.07 -4.25
C PHE A 72 -6.20 -2.80 -3.27
N TYR A 73 -5.85 -2.62 -2.00
CA TYR A 73 -6.84 -2.47 -0.94
C TYR A 73 -7.11 -1.00 -0.65
N GLN A 74 -8.32 -0.54 -1.00
CA GLN A 74 -8.87 0.78 -0.66
C GLN A 74 -7.82 1.91 -0.71
N ARG A 75 -7.12 2.02 -1.84
CA ARG A 75 -6.08 3.04 -2.05
C ARG A 75 -6.71 4.42 -2.22
N HIS A 76 -6.13 5.41 -1.54
CA HIS A 76 -6.57 6.80 -1.62
C HIS A 76 -5.47 7.68 -2.22
N ASP A 77 -5.89 8.56 -3.15
CA ASP A 77 -5.07 9.60 -3.76
C ASP A 77 -5.81 10.94 -3.82
N VAL A 78 -5.13 11.97 -4.27
CA VAL A 78 -5.71 13.29 -4.56
C VAL A 78 -5.50 13.71 -6.02
N HIS A 79 -5.02 12.81 -6.88
CA HIS A 79 -4.77 13.00 -8.32
C HIS A 79 -3.83 14.16 -8.70
N MET A 80 -3.40 14.98 -7.75
CA MET A 80 -2.45 16.09 -7.94
C MET A 80 -1.01 15.66 -7.71
N ILE A 81 -0.84 14.53 -7.06
CA ILE A 81 0.43 13.91 -6.72
C ILE A 81 0.44 12.51 -7.31
N ASP A 82 1.60 12.05 -7.74
CA ASP A 82 1.76 10.78 -8.44
C ASP A 82 1.98 9.61 -7.45
N PHE A 83 1.22 9.57 -6.37
CA PHE A 83 1.24 8.49 -5.40
C PHE A 83 -0.04 8.43 -4.56
N TYR A 84 -0.29 7.23 -4.01
CA TYR A 84 -1.36 7.00 -3.03
C TYR A 84 -0.87 7.39 -1.65
N TYR A 85 -1.54 8.35 -1.00
CA TYR A 85 -1.17 8.75 0.36
C TYR A 85 -1.65 7.75 1.43
N TRP A 86 -2.61 6.89 1.09
CA TRP A 86 -3.05 5.80 1.94
C TRP A 86 -3.12 4.52 1.10
N ASP A 87 -2.13 3.66 1.29
CA ASP A 87 -2.00 2.42 0.53
C ASP A 87 -1.31 1.36 1.39
N ILE A 88 -2.08 0.36 1.80
CA ILE A 88 -1.59 -0.84 2.48
C ILE A 88 -1.77 -2.09 1.60
N SER A 89 -1.85 -1.90 0.30
CA SER A 89 -2.03 -2.98 -0.68
C SER A 89 -0.98 -4.07 -0.55
N GLY A 90 -1.38 -5.30 -0.84
CA GLY A 90 -0.50 -6.45 -0.78
C GLY A 90 -1.28 -7.76 -0.62
N PRO A 91 -0.57 -8.88 -0.42
CA PRO A 91 -1.18 -10.13 -0.01
C PRO A 91 -1.78 -9.99 1.39
N GLY A 92 -3.01 -10.47 1.56
CA GLY A 92 -3.73 -10.32 2.82
C GLY A 92 -5.14 -10.90 2.78
N ALA A 93 -5.91 -10.51 3.76
CA ALA A 93 -7.32 -10.83 3.88
C ALA A 93 -8.04 -9.75 4.67
N GLY A 94 -9.35 -9.66 4.49
CA GLY A 94 -10.15 -8.69 5.23
C GLY A 94 -11.65 -8.85 5.02
N ILE A 95 -12.36 -7.98 5.70
CA ILE A 95 -13.79 -7.77 5.53
C ILE A 95 -14.04 -6.29 5.28
N GLU A 96 -14.88 -5.98 4.30
CA GLU A 96 -15.20 -4.62 3.89
C GLU A 96 -16.70 -4.36 3.93
N ASN A 97 -17.06 -3.10 4.08
CA ASN A 97 -18.43 -2.61 3.94
C ASN A 97 -19.42 -3.19 4.97
N VAL A 98 -18.95 -3.50 6.18
CA VAL A 98 -19.84 -3.86 7.29
C VAL A 98 -20.67 -2.64 7.67
N ASP A 99 -21.98 -2.72 7.48
CA ASP A 99 -22.90 -1.61 7.73
C ASP A 99 -23.12 -1.42 9.23
N LEU A 100 -22.76 -0.26 9.76
CA LEU A 100 -23.02 0.12 11.15
C LEU A 100 -24.21 1.08 11.28
N GLY A 101 -24.91 1.39 10.17
CA GLY A 101 -26.01 2.33 10.12
C GLY A 101 -25.60 3.80 10.00
N PHE A 102 -24.44 4.19 10.53
CA PHE A 102 -23.88 5.55 10.43
C PHE A 102 -22.60 5.61 9.61
N GLY A 103 -22.10 4.49 9.15
CA GLY A 103 -20.88 4.36 8.37
C GLY A 103 -20.61 2.91 8.02
N LYS A 104 -19.54 2.70 7.24
CA LYS A 104 -19.10 1.39 6.77
C LYS A 104 -17.76 1.05 7.43
N LEU A 105 -17.75 -0.05 8.19
CA LEU A 105 -16.52 -0.57 8.78
C LEU A 105 -15.82 -1.53 7.84
N SER A 106 -14.51 -1.38 7.70
CA SER A 106 -13.63 -2.32 7.01
C SER A 106 -12.45 -2.68 7.90
N LEU A 107 -12.05 -3.94 7.87
CA LEU A 107 -10.93 -4.49 8.60
C LEU A 107 -10.06 -5.29 7.64
N ALA A 108 -8.75 -5.10 7.69
CA ALA A 108 -7.83 -5.86 6.86
C ALA A 108 -6.53 -6.20 7.60
N ALA A 109 -5.91 -7.29 7.17
CA ALA A 109 -4.53 -7.60 7.50
C ALA A 109 -3.79 -7.85 6.18
N THR A 110 -2.76 -7.08 5.92
CA THR A 110 -1.95 -7.17 4.70
C THR A 110 -0.48 -7.27 5.04
N ARG A 111 0.29 -7.83 4.13
CA ARG A 111 1.75 -7.77 4.17
C ARG A 111 2.22 -6.82 3.11
N SER A 112 2.72 -5.68 3.53
CA SER A 112 3.41 -4.75 2.64
C SER A 112 4.86 -5.19 2.56
N GLN A 113 5.31 -5.49 1.36
CA GLN A 113 6.69 -5.79 1.07
C GLN A 113 7.25 -4.60 0.28
N GLU A 114 7.98 -3.73 0.94
CA GLU A 114 8.80 -2.79 0.21
C GLU A 114 10.06 -3.52 -0.22
N ALA A 115 10.32 -3.57 -1.51
CA ALA A 115 11.61 -3.93 -2.07
C ALA A 115 12.61 -2.82 -1.70
N GLY A 116 13.01 -2.81 -0.44
CA GLY A 116 14.10 -2.00 0.05
C GLY A 116 15.40 -2.71 -0.30
N GLY A 117 15.91 -2.48 -1.50
CA GLY A 117 17.25 -2.94 -1.85
C GLY A 117 18.24 -2.27 -0.93
N SER A 118 18.72 -2.98 0.08
CA SER A 118 19.93 -2.57 0.80
C SER A 118 21.11 -2.80 -0.12
N TYR A 119 21.76 -1.72 -0.51
CA TYR A 119 23.06 -1.82 -1.16
C TYR A 119 24.08 -2.23 -0.12
N ILE A 120 24.57 -3.45 -0.17
CA ILE A 120 25.71 -3.88 0.63
C ILE A 120 26.96 -3.63 -0.21
N PHE A 121 27.74 -2.66 0.19
CA PHE A 121 29.06 -2.40 -0.40
C PHE A 121 30.09 -3.30 0.29
N THR A 122 30.65 -4.23 -0.45
CA THR A 122 31.87 -4.92 -0.02
C THR A 122 33.06 -4.33 -0.75
N SER A 123 34.28 -4.52 -0.22
CA SER A 123 35.50 -3.96 -0.79
C SER A 123 35.77 -4.33 -2.26
N ASN A 124 35.03 -5.26 -2.83
CA ASN A 124 35.23 -5.75 -4.19
C ASN A 124 33.97 -5.82 -5.06
N ASP A 125 32.77 -5.64 -4.48
CA ASP A 125 31.51 -5.75 -5.25
C ASP A 125 30.35 -5.01 -4.60
N ILE A 126 29.41 -4.57 -5.44
CA ILE A 126 28.11 -4.02 -4.99
C ILE A 126 27.11 -5.15 -5.11
N TYR A 127 26.67 -5.70 -3.98
CA TYR A 127 25.59 -6.67 -3.99
C TYR A 127 24.24 -5.97 -3.77
N HIS A 128 23.32 -6.19 -4.68
CA HIS A 128 21.90 -5.99 -4.41
C HIS A 128 21.41 -7.19 -3.59
N ASP A 129 21.34 -7.05 -2.29
CA ASP A 129 20.64 -8.03 -1.47
C ASP A 129 19.16 -7.63 -1.40
N PHE A 130 18.33 -8.22 -2.28
CA PHE A 130 16.89 -8.08 -2.28
C PHE A 130 16.23 -8.85 -1.13
N LYS A 131 16.80 -8.83 0.04
CA LYS A 131 16.16 -9.39 1.22
C LYS A 131 15.16 -8.38 1.74
N ASP A 132 13.96 -8.61 1.32
CA ASP A 132 12.80 -7.79 1.63
C ASP A 132 12.48 -7.79 3.12
N THR A 133 12.43 -6.62 3.71
CA THR A 133 11.77 -6.46 4.99
C THR A 133 10.28 -6.36 4.73
N ALA A 134 9.50 -7.28 5.31
CA ALA A 134 8.05 -7.21 5.26
C ALA A 134 7.51 -6.40 6.43
N ASN A 135 6.47 -5.65 6.20
CA ASN A 135 5.68 -5.00 7.24
C ASN A 135 4.28 -5.63 7.24
N ASP A 136 3.90 -6.30 8.32
CA ASP A 136 2.54 -6.77 8.50
C ASP A 136 1.70 -5.61 9.00
N VAL A 137 0.66 -5.25 8.26
CA VAL A 137 -0.21 -4.11 8.58
C VAL A 137 -1.61 -4.60 8.90
N PHE A 138 -2.13 -4.14 10.03
CA PHE A 138 -3.52 -4.30 10.42
C PHE A 138 -4.23 -2.97 10.28
N ASP A 139 -5.31 -2.96 9.53
CA ASP A 139 -6.08 -1.77 9.16
C ASP A 139 -7.49 -1.85 9.70
N VAL A 140 -7.95 -0.73 10.22
CA VAL A 140 -9.34 -0.52 10.64
C VAL A 140 -9.79 0.81 10.04
N ARG A 141 -10.82 0.77 9.18
CA ARG A 141 -11.41 1.97 8.57
C ARG A 141 -12.89 2.08 8.85
N LEU A 142 -13.31 3.28 9.15
CA LEU A 142 -14.72 3.65 9.25
C LEU A 142 -14.97 4.77 8.24
N ALA A 143 -15.67 4.42 7.15
CA ALA A 143 -15.88 5.28 6.00
C ALA A 143 -17.36 5.66 5.83
N GLN A 144 -17.64 6.57 4.90
CA GLN A 144 -18.98 6.99 4.51
C GLN A 144 -19.83 7.53 5.66
N MET A 145 -19.19 8.09 6.70
CA MET A 145 -19.92 8.80 7.76
C MET A 145 -20.38 10.16 7.24
N GLU A 146 -21.67 10.35 7.04
CA GLU A 146 -22.21 11.65 6.69
C GLU A 146 -22.21 12.56 7.92
N ILE A 147 -21.34 13.58 7.92
CA ILE A 147 -21.19 14.50 9.06
C ILE A 147 -21.85 15.87 8.81
N ASN A 148 -22.11 16.19 7.56
CA ASN A 148 -22.85 17.38 7.12
C ASN A 148 -23.39 17.14 5.71
N PRO A 149 -24.39 17.94 5.24
CA PRO A 149 -24.96 17.76 3.91
C PRO A 149 -23.92 17.75 2.79
N GLY A 150 -23.79 16.61 2.10
CA GLY A 150 -22.81 16.39 1.04
C GLY A 150 -21.37 16.25 1.50
N GLY A 151 -21.14 16.13 2.81
CA GLY A 151 -19.83 15.91 3.40
C GLY A 151 -19.73 14.56 4.10
N THR A 152 -18.72 13.77 3.74
CA THR A 152 -18.42 12.47 4.35
C THR A 152 -17.06 12.48 5.04
N LEU A 153 -16.98 11.79 6.15
CA LEU A 153 -15.74 11.56 6.89
C LEU A 153 -15.36 10.07 6.79
N GLU A 154 -14.07 9.83 6.58
CA GLU A 154 -13.44 8.53 6.75
C GLU A 154 -12.32 8.64 7.79
N LEU A 155 -12.29 7.70 8.71
CA LEU A 155 -11.25 7.58 9.74
C LEU A 155 -10.59 6.22 9.62
N GLY A 156 -9.29 6.17 9.77
CA GLY A 156 -8.54 4.94 9.77
C GLY A 156 -7.41 4.90 10.76
N VAL A 157 -7.13 3.69 11.20
CA VAL A 157 -6.01 3.37 12.06
C VAL A 157 -5.30 2.15 11.48
N ASP A 158 -4.03 2.32 11.18
CA ASP A 158 -3.16 1.24 10.72
C ASP A 158 -2.11 0.96 11.80
N TYR A 159 -1.95 -0.31 12.13
CA TYR A 159 -0.86 -0.79 12.96
C TYR A 159 0.08 -1.64 12.12
N GLY A 160 1.33 -1.24 12.04
CA GLY A 160 2.37 -1.94 11.30
C GLY A 160 3.35 -2.64 12.23
N ARG A 161 3.76 -3.84 11.83
CA ARG A 161 4.81 -4.58 12.50
C ARG A 161 5.85 -5.04 11.50
N ALA A 162 7.06 -4.51 11.62
CA ALA A 162 8.17 -4.88 10.78
C ALA A 162 8.68 -6.30 11.10
N ASN A 163 8.80 -7.12 10.06
CA ASN A 163 9.39 -8.45 10.14
C ASN A 163 10.78 -8.42 9.53
N LYS A 164 11.75 -8.91 10.27
CA LYS A 164 13.11 -9.09 9.77
C LYS A 164 13.24 -10.37 8.95
N THR A 165 14.09 -10.34 7.95
CA THR A 165 14.53 -11.55 7.27
C THR A 165 15.56 -12.31 8.12
N ASP A 166 15.60 -13.62 8.00
CA ASP A 166 16.57 -14.48 8.70
C ASP A 166 18.02 -14.01 8.40
N GLY A 167 18.81 -13.90 9.47
CA GLY A 167 20.20 -13.44 9.36
C GLY A 167 20.39 -11.92 9.50
N TYR A 168 19.30 -11.13 9.60
CA TYR A 168 19.34 -9.70 9.86
C TYR A 168 18.86 -9.37 11.27
N SER A 169 19.43 -8.34 11.87
CA SER A 169 18.93 -7.72 13.09
C SER A 169 18.47 -6.30 12.78
N PHE A 170 17.44 -5.84 13.49
CA PHE A 170 17.13 -4.42 13.47
C PHE A 170 18.30 -3.63 14.04
N ALA A 171 18.53 -2.43 13.50
CA ALA A 171 19.49 -1.51 14.09
C ALA A 171 19.11 -1.22 15.55
N ASP A 172 20.11 -0.95 16.38
CA ASP A 172 19.89 -0.59 17.78
C ASP A 172 18.99 0.66 17.85
N GLY A 173 17.92 0.55 18.63
CA GLY A 173 16.91 1.61 18.76
C GLY A 173 15.86 1.68 17.65
N ALA A 174 15.89 0.81 16.64
CA ALA A 174 14.85 0.77 15.62
C ALA A 174 13.52 0.24 16.19
N SER A 175 12.44 0.97 15.96
CA SER A 175 11.09 0.54 16.31
C SER A 175 10.61 -0.56 15.36
N LYS A 176 10.07 -1.64 15.92
CA LYS A 176 9.50 -2.75 15.15
C LYS A 176 8.04 -2.52 14.82
N ASP A 177 7.36 -1.82 15.69
CA ASP A 177 5.93 -1.55 15.62
C ASP A 177 5.71 -0.08 15.28
N GLY A 178 4.58 0.24 14.67
CA GLY A 178 4.24 1.62 14.36
C GLY A 178 2.75 1.80 14.14
N TRP A 179 2.31 3.03 14.16
CA TRP A 179 0.92 3.40 13.98
C TRP A 179 0.79 4.49 12.93
N MET A 180 -0.29 4.44 12.16
CA MET A 180 -0.71 5.53 11.30
C MET A 180 -2.19 5.82 11.56
N PHE A 181 -2.51 7.09 11.68
CA PHE A 181 -3.88 7.59 11.82
C PHE A 181 -4.20 8.45 10.62
N THR A 182 -5.32 8.19 9.99
CA THR A 182 -5.80 8.95 8.83
C THR A 182 -7.19 9.47 9.09
N ALA A 183 -7.44 10.73 8.77
CA ALA A 183 -8.76 11.34 8.71
C ALA A 183 -8.91 12.02 7.36
N GLU A 184 -9.94 11.64 6.61
CA GLU A 184 -10.26 12.20 5.31
C GLU A 184 -11.67 12.75 5.33
N HIS A 185 -11.83 14.02 4.99
CA HIS A 185 -13.12 14.64 4.77
C HIS A 185 -13.30 14.97 3.29
N THR A 186 -14.35 14.44 2.69
CA THR A 186 -14.74 14.74 1.31
C THR A 186 -16.04 15.54 1.31
N GLN A 187 -16.01 16.75 0.75
CA GLN A 187 -17.13 17.65 0.64
C GLN A 187 -17.55 17.86 -0.81
N SER A 188 -18.78 17.52 -1.17
CA SER A 188 -19.35 17.87 -2.47
C SER A 188 -19.54 19.38 -2.56
N MET A 189 -19.00 20.04 -3.59
CA MET A 189 -19.12 21.47 -3.82
C MET A 189 -18.85 21.84 -5.28
N LEU A 190 -19.48 22.91 -5.77
CA LEU A 190 -19.22 23.51 -7.09
C LEU A 190 -19.23 22.53 -8.28
N LYS A 191 -20.12 21.53 -8.27
CA LYS A 191 -20.20 20.41 -9.23
C LYS A 191 -18.97 19.47 -9.24
N GLY A 192 -18.15 19.53 -8.21
CA GLY A 192 -17.03 18.66 -7.93
C GLY A 192 -16.99 18.32 -6.45
N TYR A 193 -15.81 18.14 -5.94
CA TYR A 193 -15.61 17.89 -4.50
C TYR A 193 -14.30 18.53 -4.02
N ASN A 194 -14.23 18.78 -2.73
CA ASN A 194 -13.00 19.10 -2.00
C ASN A 194 -12.67 17.93 -1.09
N LYS A 195 -11.41 17.55 -1.03
CA LYS A 195 -10.89 16.52 -0.15
C LYS A 195 -9.85 17.15 0.79
N PHE A 196 -10.06 16.97 2.08
CA PHE A 196 -9.11 17.36 3.12
C PHE A 196 -8.63 16.11 3.84
N VAL A 197 -7.32 15.93 3.92
CA VAL A 197 -6.69 14.76 4.53
C VAL A 197 -5.73 15.19 5.61
N LEU A 198 -5.82 14.53 6.75
CA LEU A 198 -4.84 14.62 7.84
C LEU A 198 -4.30 13.23 8.12
N GLN A 199 -2.99 13.08 8.07
CA GLN A 199 -2.29 11.84 8.42
C GLN A 199 -1.23 12.10 9.47
N TYR A 200 -1.10 11.15 10.38
CA TYR A 200 -0.01 11.09 11.35
C TYR A 200 0.51 9.66 11.44
N ALA A 201 1.78 9.47 11.14
CA ALA A 201 2.42 8.16 11.19
C ALA A 201 3.66 8.19 12.08
N MET A 202 3.92 7.09 12.77
CA MET A 202 5.06 6.95 13.67
C MET A 202 5.72 5.59 13.50
N ASP A 203 6.99 5.53 13.84
CA ASP A 203 7.81 4.33 13.90
C ASP A 203 7.80 3.55 12.57
N SER A 204 7.49 2.25 12.57
CA SER A 204 7.52 1.41 11.37
C SER A 204 6.47 1.82 10.31
N MET A 205 5.50 2.67 10.65
CA MET A 205 4.49 3.17 9.72
C MET A 205 4.85 4.50 9.05
N THR A 206 5.97 5.11 9.40
CA THR A 206 6.39 6.41 8.82
C THR A 206 6.58 6.36 7.31
N THR A 207 6.98 5.22 6.76
CA THR A 207 7.12 5.01 5.32
C THR A 207 5.78 4.87 4.59
N GLN A 208 4.72 4.52 5.30
CA GLN A 208 3.37 4.41 4.75
C GLN A 208 2.65 5.75 4.74
N GLY A 209 3.00 6.66 5.65
CA GLY A 209 2.50 8.03 5.67
C GLY A 209 3.15 8.88 4.57
N LYS A 210 2.95 8.54 3.32
CA LYS A 210 3.65 9.13 2.17
C LYS A 210 3.22 10.55 1.80
N GLY A 211 2.19 11.10 2.43
CA GLY A 211 1.53 12.32 1.97
C GLY A 211 2.45 13.52 1.77
N LEU A 212 3.14 13.96 2.79
CA LEU A 212 4.00 15.14 2.73
C LEU A 212 5.48 14.86 2.98
N SER A 213 5.81 13.66 3.46
CA SER A 213 7.18 13.31 3.82
C SER A 213 8.05 12.94 2.61
N GLN A 214 7.47 12.73 1.46
CA GLN A 214 8.26 12.51 0.22
C GLN A 214 9.07 13.74 -0.19
N GLY A 215 8.73 14.92 0.30
CA GLY A 215 9.54 16.12 0.09
C GLY A 215 10.74 16.23 1.06
N SER A 216 10.72 15.52 2.15
CA SER A 216 11.82 15.41 3.08
C SER A 216 12.48 14.03 2.96
N TYR A 217 13.06 13.76 1.82
CA TYR A 217 14.15 12.81 1.81
C TYR A 217 15.21 13.41 2.74
N GLY A 218 15.21 12.98 3.97
CA GLY A 218 16.40 13.08 4.76
C GLY A 218 17.48 12.49 3.86
N SER A 219 18.49 13.26 3.54
CA SER A 219 19.67 12.74 2.89
C SER A 219 20.07 11.50 3.67
N SER A 220 19.85 10.32 3.12
CA SER A 220 20.45 9.12 3.63
C SER A 220 21.93 9.26 3.34
N SER A 221 22.66 9.93 4.26
CA SER A 221 24.10 9.92 4.21
C SER A 221 24.52 8.50 4.51
N PHE A 222 25.03 7.82 3.51
CA PHE A 222 25.70 6.55 3.74
C PHE A 222 27.19 6.79 3.82
N THR A 223 27.82 6.13 4.75
CA THR A 223 29.26 6.22 4.97
C THR A 223 29.92 5.02 4.32
N ILE A 224 30.77 5.26 3.34
CA ILE A 224 31.64 4.22 2.77
C ILE A 224 32.96 4.23 3.52
N THR A 225 33.35 3.07 4.05
CA THR A 225 34.73 2.87 4.54
C THR A 225 35.61 2.40 3.39
N ASN A 226 36.53 3.23 2.99
CA ASN A 226 37.49 2.92 1.93
C ASN A 226 38.47 1.81 2.37
N PRO A 227 39.13 1.14 1.44
CA PRO A 227 40.14 0.10 1.76
C PRO A 227 41.28 0.58 2.63
N ASP A 228 41.58 1.88 2.66
CA ASP A 228 42.60 2.53 3.50
C ASP A 228 42.11 2.86 4.92
N GLY A 229 40.88 2.50 5.27
CA GLY A 229 40.24 2.76 6.56
C GLY A 229 39.64 4.17 6.70
N THR A 230 39.72 5.01 5.67
CA THR A 230 39.05 6.32 5.66
C THR A 230 37.53 6.17 5.38
N THR A 231 36.74 7.07 5.90
CA THR A 231 35.28 7.10 5.67
C THR A 231 34.90 8.28 4.80
N THR A 232 34.09 8.04 3.78
CA THR A 232 33.48 9.09 2.95
C THR A 232 31.96 9.09 3.14
N ASN A 233 31.41 10.23 3.48
CA ASN A 233 29.94 10.43 3.59
C ASN A 233 29.42 10.96 2.25
N TYR A 234 28.36 10.37 1.73
CA TYR A 234 27.65 10.76 0.50
C TYR A 234 26.22 11.15 0.81
#